data_e072c3bee4111028dfdd1ef4861a19c0
#
_entry.id   e072c3bee4111028dfdd1ef4861a19c0
#
_cell.length_a   1.000
_cell.length_b   1.000
_cell.length_c   1.000
_cell.angle_alpha   90.00
_cell.angle_beta   90.00
_cell.angle_gamma   90.00
#
_symmetry.space_group_name_H-M   'P 1'
#
loop_
_entity.id
_entity.type
_entity.pdbx_description
1 polymer ?
#
loop_
_entity_poly.entity_id
_entity_poly.type
_entity_poly.pdbx_seq_one_letter_code
_entity_poly.pdbx_strand_id
1 'polypeptide(L)'
;MQTTRKPLYRSLYVQVITAIVIGIVLGYFYPDMGTAMKPLGDGFIKLIKMIIAPIIFCTVVVGIAGMEDMKKVGKTGGYALLYFEVVSSIALIVGLVIVNLVEPGAGMNIDPASLDTKGIAAYTKPGQMQGTTEFLLNIIPGTIVDAFAKGEILQVLLIAVLFGFSLHRFGGRGTLVFDFIEKISHVLFAIVGVIMKLAPIGAFGAMAFTIGKYGVGSLLSLGKLMGTFYLTCLVFILAVLGLIARLHGFSILKFISYIKEELLIVLGTSSSESVLPRMMAKMENLGVKKSTVGLVIPTGYSFNLDGTSIYLTMAAVFIAQATNTPMTLTQQLTLLAVLLLTSKGAAGVTGSGFIVLAATLSAVGQVPVAGLALILGVDRFMSEARALTNLIGNGVATVVVGKWCGELDTARMQRVLNNETEADAEDPEKILDAVDGHMAGTKL
;
A
#
# COMPACT_ATOMS: atom_id res chain seq x y z
N MET A 1 -17.16 -4.51 29.34
CA MET A 1 -15.70 -4.45 29.49
C MET A 1 -15.24 -3.05 29.10
N GLN A 2 -14.69 -2.30 30.04
CA GLN A 2 -14.17 -0.96 29.79
C GLN A 2 -12.94 -1.10 28.87
N THR A 3 -13.03 -0.58 27.67
CA THR A 3 -11.87 -0.40 26.78
C THR A 3 -10.95 0.63 27.42
N THR A 4 -9.94 0.19 28.13
CA THR A 4 -8.86 1.07 28.64
C THR A 4 -8.18 1.68 27.42
N ARG A 5 -8.50 2.93 27.11
CA ARG A 5 -7.82 3.72 26.08
C ARG A 5 -6.32 3.70 26.40
N LYS A 6 -5.54 3.04 25.52
CA LYS A 6 -4.07 3.07 25.67
C LYS A 6 -3.63 4.53 25.71
N PRO A 7 -2.74 4.91 26.63
CA PRO A 7 -2.28 6.30 26.73
C PRO A 7 -1.64 6.75 25.40
N LEU A 8 -1.93 7.96 24.96
CA LEU A 8 -1.56 8.52 23.66
C LEU A 8 -0.06 8.38 23.33
N TYR A 9 0.82 8.49 24.34
CA TYR A 9 2.28 8.34 24.16
C TYR A 9 2.71 6.92 23.75
N ARG A 10 1.87 5.90 23.94
CA ARG A 10 2.13 4.53 23.46
C ARG A 10 1.69 4.31 22.02
N SER A 11 1.00 5.27 21.41
CA SER A 11 0.65 5.22 19.99
C SER A 11 1.92 5.36 19.15
N LEU A 12 2.15 4.44 18.23
CA LEU A 12 3.25 4.51 17.27
C LEU A 12 3.23 5.83 16.49
N TYR A 13 2.03 6.34 16.19
CA TYR A 13 1.82 7.62 15.54
C TYR A 13 2.46 8.79 16.33
N VAL A 14 2.14 8.91 17.62
CA VAL A 14 2.71 9.96 18.48
C VAL A 14 4.22 9.81 18.60
N GLN A 15 4.73 8.58 18.74
CA GLN A 15 6.16 8.31 18.81
C GLN A 15 6.87 8.73 17.52
N VAL A 16 6.30 8.45 16.33
CA VAL A 16 6.88 8.85 15.03
C VAL A 16 6.85 10.36 14.84
N ILE A 17 5.74 11.04 15.18
CA ILE A 17 5.69 12.51 15.15
C ILE A 17 6.76 13.12 16.06
N THR A 18 6.83 12.65 17.31
CA THR A 18 7.82 13.14 18.27
C THR A 18 9.25 12.92 17.75
N ALA A 19 9.53 11.75 17.20
CA ALA A 19 10.82 11.42 16.62
C ALA A 19 11.19 12.33 15.43
N ILE A 20 10.23 12.63 14.56
CA ILE A 20 10.41 13.57 13.44
C ILE A 20 10.73 14.96 13.95
N VAL A 21 9.95 15.48 14.92
CA VAL A 21 10.20 16.81 15.50
C VAL A 21 11.60 16.88 16.11
N ILE A 22 12.02 15.86 16.89
CA ILE A 22 13.36 15.79 17.47
C ILE A 22 14.42 15.73 16.35
N GLY A 23 14.19 14.96 15.28
CA GLY A 23 15.08 14.89 14.13
C GLY A 23 15.25 16.23 13.41
N ILE A 24 14.15 16.98 13.23
CA ILE A 24 14.17 18.33 12.67
C ILE A 24 15.02 19.27 13.55
N VAL A 25 14.75 19.27 14.85
CA VAL A 25 15.48 20.11 15.81
C VAL A 25 16.98 19.79 15.79
N LEU A 26 17.33 18.49 15.83
CA LEU A 26 18.72 18.07 15.76
C LEU A 26 19.38 18.50 14.44
N GLY A 27 18.76 18.23 13.31
CA GLY A 27 19.31 18.58 11.99
C GLY A 27 19.44 20.09 11.78
N TYR A 28 18.54 20.88 12.39
CA TYR A 28 18.57 22.34 12.31
C TYR A 28 19.69 22.95 13.13
N PHE A 29 19.82 22.57 14.41
CA PHE A 29 20.80 23.16 15.33
C PHE A 29 22.18 22.51 15.23
N TYR A 30 22.26 21.24 14.83
CA TYR A 30 23.50 20.46 14.72
C TYR A 30 23.55 19.71 13.38
N PRO A 31 23.77 20.40 12.25
CA PRO A 31 23.69 19.80 10.90
C PRO A 31 24.61 18.58 10.72
N ASP A 32 25.83 18.62 11.25
CA ASP A 32 26.79 17.51 11.15
C ASP A 32 26.31 16.27 11.91
N MET A 33 25.78 16.46 13.12
CA MET A 33 25.16 15.36 13.87
C MET A 33 23.91 14.83 13.17
N GLY A 34 23.08 15.72 12.65
CA GLY A 34 21.92 15.35 11.84
C GLY A 34 22.31 14.47 10.66
N THR A 35 23.33 14.88 9.94
CA THR A 35 23.85 14.12 8.78
C THR A 35 24.40 12.75 9.20
N ALA A 36 25.04 12.63 10.35
CA ALA A 36 25.55 11.36 10.89
C ALA A 36 24.43 10.35 11.28
N MET A 37 23.16 10.79 11.43
CA MET A 37 22.02 9.91 11.77
C MET A 37 21.47 9.11 10.59
N LYS A 38 21.99 9.31 9.38
CA LYS A 38 21.58 8.58 8.16
C LYS A 38 21.49 7.05 8.33
N PRO A 39 22.45 6.35 8.99
CA PRO A 39 22.41 4.90 9.14
C PRO A 39 21.16 4.37 9.85
N LEU A 40 20.51 5.18 10.68
CA LEU A 40 19.27 4.78 11.37
C LEU A 40 18.09 4.65 10.39
N GLY A 41 17.97 5.59 9.45
CA GLY A 41 16.97 5.52 8.38
C GLY A 41 17.25 4.35 7.42
N ASP A 42 18.52 4.23 6.97
CA ASP A 42 18.94 3.16 6.06
C ASP A 42 18.74 1.76 6.68
N GLY A 43 19.06 1.61 7.97
CA GLY A 43 18.88 0.37 8.71
C GLY A 43 17.40 -0.06 8.78
N PHE A 44 16.51 0.88 9.06
CA PHE A 44 15.08 0.62 9.06
C PHE A 44 14.57 0.15 7.69
N ILE A 45 15.00 0.81 6.61
CA ILE A 45 14.63 0.40 5.25
C ILE A 45 15.12 -1.01 4.93
N LYS A 46 16.36 -1.36 5.30
CA LYS A 46 16.90 -2.70 5.07
C LYS A 46 16.11 -3.78 5.79
N LEU A 47 15.63 -3.50 7.02
CA LEU A 47 14.78 -4.42 7.76
C LEU A 47 13.43 -4.66 7.07
N ILE A 48 12.80 -3.60 6.58
CA ILE A 48 11.54 -3.72 5.83
C ILE A 48 11.73 -4.55 4.56
N LYS A 49 12.79 -4.26 3.78
CA LYS A 49 13.06 -4.96 2.53
C LYS A 49 13.23 -6.45 2.67
N MET A 50 13.91 -6.88 3.70
CA MET A 50 14.21 -8.29 3.97
C MET A 50 12.96 -9.19 3.95
N ILE A 51 11.79 -8.60 4.27
CA ILE A 51 10.57 -9.40 4.50
C ILE A 51 9.52 -9.27 3.40
N ILE A 52 9.70 -8.33 2.45
CA ILE A 52 8.63 -8.01 1.47
C ILE A 52 8.36 -9.14 0.48
N ALA A 53 9.39 -9.72 -0.12
CA ALA A 53 9.21 -10.80 -1.10
C ALA A 53 8.43 -12.00 -0.51
N PRO A 54 8.78 -12.51 0.68
CA PRO A 54 7.99 -13.56 1.34
C PRO A 54 6.54 -13.14 1.64
N ILE A 55 6.31 -11.89 2.06
CA ILE A 55 4.94 -11.42 2.35
C ILE A 55 4.10 -11.40 1.08
N ILE A 56 4.61 -10.82 -0.01
CA ILE A 56 3.89 -10.78 -1.30
C ILE A 56 3.54 -12.20 -1.74
N PHE A 57 4.50 -13.12 -1.68
CA PHE A 57 4.26 -14.51 -2.05
C PHE A 57 3.12 -15.12 -1.24
N CYS A 58 3.22 -15.08 0.08
CA CYS A 58 2.21 -15.70 0.96
C CYS A 58 0.82 -15.09 0.77
N THR A 59 0.73 -13.74 0.72
CA THR A 59 -0.57 -13.03 0.60
C THR A 59 -1.27 -13.37 -0.72
N VAL A 60 -0.53 -13.34 -1.83
CA VAL A 60 -1.08 -13.63 -3.16
C VAL A 60 -1.47 -15.10 -3.28
N VAL A 61 -0.62 -16.02 -2.80
CA VAL A 61 -0.93 -17.47 -2.83
C VAL A 61 -2.18 -17.77 -2.01
N VAL A 62 -2.29 -17.26 -0.78
CA VAL A 62 -3.46 -17.46 0.07
C VAL A 62 -4.71 -16.84 -0.56
N GLY A 63 -4.59 -15.63 -1.14
CA GLY A 63 -5.68 -14.97 -1.84
C GLY A 63 -6.23 -15.82 -3.00
N ILE A 64 -5.35 -16.34 -3.87
CA ILE A 64 -5.75 -17.12 -5.06
C ILE A 64 -6.19 -18.53 -4.69
N ALA A 65 -5.40 -19.25 -3.90
CA ALA A 65 -5.68 -20.64 -3.55
C ALA A 65 -6.89 -20.79 -2.60
N GLY A 66 -7.23 -19.72 -1.86
CA GLY A 66 -8.35 -19.69 -0.92
C GLY A 66 -9.75 -19.60 -1.54
N MET A 67 -9.87 -19.55 -2.86
CA MET A 67 -11.15 -19.42 -3.58
C MET A 67 -11.92 -20.73 -3.62
N GLU A 68 -13.27 -20.71 -3.50
CA GLU A 68 -14.11 -21.92 -3.47
C GLU A 68 -14.53 -22.47 -4.85
N ASP A 69 -14.70 -21.62 -5.86
CA ASP A 69 -15.21 -22.04 -7.18
C ASP A 69 -14.54 -21.28 -8.34
N MET A 70 -13.71 -21.98 -9.09
CA MET A 70 -12.95 -21.42 -10.22
C MET A 70 -13.80 -21.03 -11.44
N LYS A 71 -14.99 -21.60 -11.64
CA LYS A 71 -15.84 -21.24 -12.80
C LYS A 71 -16.54 -19.89 -12.59
N LYS A 72 -16.98 -19.60 -11.37
CA LYS A 72 -17.48 -18.27 -10.97
C LYS A 72 -16.34 -17.27 -10.81
N VAL A 73 -15.18 -17.75 -10.38
CA VAL A 73 -13.94 -17.00 -10.24
C VAL A 73 -13.54 -16.30 -11.53
N GLY A 74 -13.63 -16.98 -12.66
CA GLY A 74 -13.22 -16.41 -13.97
C GLY A 74 -13.97 -15.12 -14.29
N LYS A 75 -15.29 -15.10 -14.12
CA LYS A 75 -16.12 -13.92 -14.43
C LYS A 75 -15.92 -12.82 -13.39
N THR A 76 -16.02 -13.17 -12.11
CA THR A 76 -15.87 -12.19 -11.00
C THR A 76 -14.44 -11.68 -10.94
N GLY A 77 -13.44 -12.56 -11.11
CA GLY A 77 -12.04 -12.18 -11.20
C GLY A 77 -11.74 -11.29 -12.39
N GLY A 78 -12.29 -11.58 -13.57
CA GLY A 78 -12.14 -10.75 -14.75
C GLY A 78 -12.71 -9.34 -14.56
N TYR A 79 -13.91 -9.22 -13.97
CA TYR A 79 -14.48 -7.92 -13.64
C TYR A 79 -13.70 -7.19 -12.53
N ALA A 80 -13.22 -7.92 -11.54
CA ALA A 80 -12.38 -7.33 -10.48
C ALA A 80 -11.08 -6.77 -11.06
N LEU A 81 -10.36 -7.54 -11.86
CA LEU A 81 -9.13 -7.10 -12.50
C LEU A 81 -9.36 -5.92 -13.44
N LEU A 82 -10.44 -5.93 -14.24
CA LEU A 82 -10.80 -4.80 -15.08
C LEU A 82 -11.06 -3.53 -14.24
N TYR A 83 -11.83 -3.66 -13.16
CA TYR A 83 -12.09 -2.55 -12.25
C TYR A 83 -10.78 -2.02 -11.64
N PHE A 84 -9.95 -2.90 -11.11
CA PHE A 84 -8.69 -2.53 -10.48
C PHE A 84 -7.76 -1.81 -11.45
N GLU A 85 -7.68 -2.28 -12.69
CA GLU A 85 -6.82 -1.68 -13.70
C GLU A 85 -7.30 -0.28 -14.10
N VAL A 86 -8.60 -0.13 -14.34
CA VAL A 86 -9.19 1.17 -14.71
C VAL A 86 -9.04 2.18 -13.57
N VAL A 87 -9.38 1.79 -12.35
CA VAL A 87 -9.38 2.72 -11.20
C VAL A 87 -7.97 3.08 -10.76
N SER A 88 -7.03 2.10 -10.75
CA SER A 88 -5.61 2.39 -10.50
C SER A 88 -4.99 3.28 -11.57
N SER A 89 -5.38 3.11 -12.85
CA SER A 89 -4.94 4.01 -13.93
C SER A 89 -5.42 5.44 -13.71
N ILE A 90 -6.69 5.61 -13.34
CA ILE A 90 -7.24 6.93 -12.98
C ILE A 90 -6.48 7.51 -11.78
N ALA A 91 -6.17 6.71 -10.77
CA ALA A 91 -5.41 7.13 -9.60
C ALA A 91 -4.01 7.64 -9.97
N LEU A 92 -3.27 6.92 -10.84
CA LEU A 92 -1.98 7.34 -11.38
C LEU A 92 -2.09 8.66 -12.13
N ILE A 93 -3.10 8.82 -13.00
CA ILE A 93 -3.32 10.05 -13.79
C ILE A 93 -3.66 11.22 -12.88
N VAL A 94 -4.56 11.03 -11.91
CA VAL A 94 -4.92 12.09 -10.93
C VAL A 94 -3.68 12.54 -10.15
N GLY A 95 -2.85 11.60 -9.70
CA GLY A 95 -1.58 11.90 -9.06
C GLY A 95 -0.66 12.71 -9.96
N LEU A 96 -0.53 12.32 -11.26
CA LEU A 96 0.30 13.02 -12.23
C LEU A 96 -0.18 14.45 -12.48
N VAL A 97 -1.47 14.62 -12.71
CA VAL A 97 -2.05 15.94 -12.99
C VAL A 97 -1.82 16.88 -11.80
N ILE A 98 -2.14 16.45 -10.59
CA ILE A 98 -2.04 17.30 -9.41
C ILE A 98 -0.58 17.65 -9.08
N VAL A 99 0.35 16.68 -9.17
CA VAL A 99 1.77 16.97 -8.87
C VAL A 99 2.41 17.93 -9.86
N ASN A 100 1.99 17.91 -11.13
CA ASN A 100 2.45 18.87 -12.13
C ASN A 100 1.80 20.26 -11.98
N LEU A 101 0.56 20.32 -11.44
CA LEU A 101 -0.12 21.59 -11.20
C LEU A 101 0.44 22.32 -9.96
N VAL A 102 0.77 21.57 -8.91
CA VAL A 102 1.21 22.14 -7.62
C VAL A 102 2.73 22.30 -7.54
N GLU A 103 3.47 21.47 -8.27
CA GLU A 103 4.93 21.44 -8.30
C GLU A 103 5.56 21.48 -6.89
N PRO A 104 5.30 20.46 -6.04
CA PRO A 104 5.74 20.51 -4.65
C PRO A 104 7.27 20.41 -4.46
N GLY A 105 8.01 19.92 -5.46
CA GLY A 105 9.47 19.81 -5.44
C GLY A 105 10.20 20.99 -6.07
N ALA A 106 9.48 21.92 -6.74
CA ALA A 106 10.10 23.04 -7.42
C ALA A 106 10.86 23.94 -6.43
N GLY A 107 12.06 24.37 -6.83
CA GLY A 107 12.91 25.27 -6.04
C GLY A 107 13.76 24.60 -4.96
N MET A 108 13.70 23.29 -4.78
CA MET A 108 14.60 22.56 -3.86
C MET A 108 16.04 22.51 -4.38
N ASN A 109 16.23 22.45 -5.69
CA ASN A 109 17.54 22.49 -6.39
C ASN A 109 18.57 21.53 -5.79
N ILE A 110 18.17 20.31 -5.48
CA ILE A 110 19.05 19.32 -4.89
C ILE A 110 19.92 18.69 -5.97
N ASP A 111 21.26 18.81 -5.81
CA ASP A 111 22.21 18.15 -6.70
C ASP A 111 22.15 16.62 -6.52
N PRO A 112 21.75 15.86 -7.55
CA PRO A 112 21.73 14.39 -7.49
C PRO A 112 23.08 13.77 -7.13
N ALA A 113 24.21 14.40 -7.53
CA ALA A 113 25.55 13.91 -7.22
C ALA A 113 25.91 14.08 -5.75
N SER A 114 25.25 14.99 -5.02
CA SER A 114 25.43 15.19 -3.58
C SER A 114 24.65 14.17 -2.73
N LEU A 115 23.71 13.46 -3.35
CA LEU A 115 22.90 12.44 -2.69
C LEU A 115 23.76 11.19 -2.49
N ASP A 116 24.01 10.80 -1.22
CA ASP A 116 24.80 9.62 -0.92
C ASP A 116 24.11 8.33 -1.41
N THR A 117 24.65 7.77 -2.47
CA THR A 117 24.14 6.55 -3.12
C THR A 117 24.60 5.26 -2.42
N LYS A 118 25.54 5.33 -1.44
CA LYS A 118 26.06 4.11 -0.77
C LYS A 118 24.95 3.34 -0.03
N GLY A 119 24.01 4.03 0.61
CA GLY A 119 22.85 3.40 1.25
C GLY A 119 21.81 2.86 0.25
N ILE A 120 21.88 3.32 -0.98
CA ILE A 120 20.93 3.04 -2.07
C ILE A 120 21.59 2.15 -3.14
N ALA A 121 22.88 1.86 -3.06
CA ALA A 121 23.65 1.10 -4.06
C ALA A 121 23.08 -0.29 -4.36
N ALA A 122 22.37 -0.91 -3.41
CA ALA A 122 21.61 -2.13 -3.66
C ALA A 122 20.42 -1.94 -4.63
N TYR A 123 20.04 -0.69 -4.91
CA TYR A 123 18.92 -0.30 -5.78
C TYR A 123 19.34 0.36 -7.08
N THR A 124 20.59 0.79 -7.16
CA THR A 124 21.18 1.58 -8.25
C THR A 124 22.14 0.78 -9.12
N LYS A 125 21.90 -0.48 -9.38
CA LYS A 125 22.52 -1.05 -10.59
C LYS A 125 22.02 -0.20 -11.75
N PRO A 126 22.91 0.38 -12.59
CA PRO A 126 22.49 1.20 -13.71
C PRO A 126 21.51 0.34 -14.53
N GLY A 127 20.24 0.66 -14.44
CA GLY A 127 19.25 0.12 -15.34
C GLY A 127 19.59 0.69 -16.69
N GLN A 128 20.26 -0.07 -17.54
CA GLN A 128 20.12 0.13 -18.96
C GLN A 128 18.61 0.21 -19.18
N MET A 129 18.14 1.22 -19.91
CA MET A 129 16.73 1.27 -20.36
C MET A 129 16.47 -0.07 -21.05
N GLN A 130 15.90 -1.02 -20.30
CA GLN A 130 15.52 -2.29 -20.86
C GLN A 130 14.42 -1.98 -21.86
N GLY A 131 14.57 -2.43 -23.08
CA GLY A 131 13.50 -2.32 -24.06
C GLY A 131 12.23 -2.97 -23.49
N THR A 132 11.06 -2.53 -23.90
CA THR A 132 9.77 -3.06 -23.39
C THR A 132 9.73 -4.59 -23.41
N THR A 133 10.33 -5.21 -24.44
CA THR A 133 10.44 -6.67 -24.56
C THR A 133 11.32 -7.26 -23.46
N GLU A 134 12.46 -6.64 -23.18
CA GLU A 134 13.39 -7.09 -22.13
C GLU A 134 12.78 -6.93 -20.74
N PHE A 135 12.04 -5.82 -20.50
CA PHE A 135 11.29 -5.62 -19.27
C PHE A 135 10.24 -6.73 -19.07
N LEU A 136 9.44 -7.06 -20.10
CA LEU A 136 8.43 -8.12 -20.02
C LEU A 136 9.06 -9.51 -19.81
N LEU A 137 10.19 -9.79 -20.48
CA LEU A 137 10.91 -11.06 -20.29
C LEU A 137 11.54 -11.14 -18.88
N ASN A 138 11.97 -10.04 -18.31
CA ASN A 138 12.54 -9.99 -16.96
C ASN A 138 11.49 -10.20 -15.83
N ILE A 139 10.19 -10.20 -16.15
CA ILE A 139 9.15 -10.65 -15.21
C ILE A 139 9.30 -12.16 -14.93
N ILE A 140 9.90 -12.91 -15.88
CA ILE A 140 10.15 -14.34 -15.73
C ILE A 140 11.54 -14.51 -15.09
N PRO A 141 11.64 -15.04 -13.86
CA PRO A 141 12.93 -15.23 -13.21
C PRO A 141 13.73 -16.37 -13.82
N GLY A 142 15.05 -16.29 -13.72
CA GLY A 142 15.93 -17.40 -14.07
C GLY A 142 15.70 -18.65 -13.21
N THR A 143 15.43 -18.45 -11.93
CA THR A 143 15.00 -19.48 -10.98
C THR A 143 14.05 -18.89 -9.92
N ILE A 144 13.22 -19.73 -9.29
CA ILE A 144 12.34 -19.31 -8.20
C ILE A 144 13.16 -18.68 -7.06
N VAL A 145 14.25 -19.32 -6.67
CA VAL A 145 15.10 -18.86 -5.56
C VAL A 145 15.75 -17.50 -5.87
N ASP A 146 16.17 -17.29 -7.13
CA ASP A 146 16.78 -16.04 -7.57
C ASP A 146 15.84 -14.85 -7.42
N ALA A 147 14.56 -15.02 -7.74
CA ALA A 147 13.53 -13.99 -7.56
C ALA A 147 13.42 -13.52 -6.10
N PHE A 148 13.43 -14.47 -5.16
CA PHE A 148 13.37 -14.15 -3.72
C PHE A 148 14.70 -13.56 -3.22
N ALA A 149 15.83 -14.12 -3.65
CA ALA A 149 17.16 -13.66 -3.23
C ALA A 149 17.46 -12.24 -3.71
N LYS A 150 17.02 -11.89 -4.92
CA LYS A 150 17.13 -10.52 -5.46
C LYS A 150 16.05 -9.57 -4.97
N GLY A 151 14.93 -10.12 -4.47
CA GLY A 151 13.78 -9.32 -4.06
C GLY A 151 13.05 -8.67 -5.24
N GLU A 152 13.05 -9.30 -6.41
CA GLU A 152 12.41 -8.81 -7.63
C GLU A 152 10.89 -9.03 -7.55
N ILE A 153 10.17 -7.96 -7.20
CA ILE A 153 8.75 -8.00 -6.81
C ILE A 153 7.88 -8.62 -7.90
N LEU A 154 8.05 -8.23 -9.19
CA LEU A 154 7.24 -8.76 -10.29
C LEU A 154 7.50 -10.24 -10.54
N GLN A 155 8.74 -10.68 -10.38
CA GLN A 155 9.11 -12.10 -10.49
C GLN A 155 8.48 -12.91 -9.36
N VAL A 156 8.55 -12.41 -8.13
CA VAL A 156 7.90 -13.04 -6.97
C VAL A 156 6.39 -13.08 -7.15
N LEU A 157 5.79 -12.02 -7.69
CA LEU A 157 4.36 -11.96 -7.99
C LEU A 157 3.95 -13.01 -9.03
N LEU A 158 4.70 -13.14 -10.14
CA LEU A 158 4.45 -14.18 -11.15
C LEU A 158 4.48 -15.58 -10.52
N ILE A 159 5.51 -15.88 -9.72
CA ILE A 159 5.64 -17.16 -9.02
C ILE A 159 4.45 -17.38 -8.08
N ALA A 160 4.06 -16.36 -7.31
CA ALA A 160 2.95 -16.44 -6.38
C ALA A 160 1.60 -16.71 -7.07
N VAL A 161 1.36 -16.08 -8.23
CA VAL A 161 0.15 -16.31 -9.04
C VAL A 161 0.13 -17.75 -9.56
N LEU A 162 1.22 -18.21 -10.17
CA LEU A 162 1.33 -19.59 -10.69
C LEU A 162 1.20 -20.64 -9.58
N PHE A 163 1.85 -20.40 -8.44
CA PHE A 163 1.79 -21.30 -7.29
C PHE A 163 0.38 -21.33 -6.68
N GLY A 164 -0.24 -20.17 -6.48
CA GLY A 164 -1.60 -20.06 -5.93
C GLY A 164 -2.63 -20.74 -6.82
N PHE A 165 -2.53 -20.56 -8.15
CA PHE A 165 -3.38 -21.24 -9.12
C PHE A 165 -3.19 -22.76 -9.08
N SER A 166 -1.94 -23.23 -9.05
CA SER A 166 -1.62 -24.66 -8.97
C SER A 166 -2.11 -25.24 -7.64
N LEU A 167 -1.86 -24.59 -6.52
CA LEU A 167 -2.32 -25.04 -5.19
C LEU A 167 -3.85 -25.12 -5.12
N HIS A 168 -4.57 -24.19 -5.72
CA HIS A 168 -6.03 -24.26 -5.82
C HIS A 168 -6.48 -25.54 -6.54
N ARG A 169 -5.83 -25.94 -7.64
CA ARG A 169 -6.14 -27.18 -8.36
C ARG A 169 -5.82 -28.44 -7.54
N PHE A 170 -4.91 -28.39 -6.59
CA PHE A 170 -4.56 -29.47 -5.66
C PHE A 170 -5.43 -29.51 -4.40
N GLY A 171 -6.52 -28.74 -4.34
CA GLY A 171 -7.47 -28.76 -3.25
C GLY A 171 -7.60 -27.44 -2.46
N GLY A 172 -6.73 -26.47 -2.67
CA GLY A 172 -6.84 -25.14 -2.09
C GLY A 172 -6.91 -25.12 -0.56
N ARG A 173 -7.97 -24.52 -0.01
CA ARG A 173 -8.24 -24.46 1.45
C ARG A 173 -8.34 -25.86 2.04
N GLY A 174 -7.79 -26.02 3.25
CA GLY A 174 -7.77 -27.31 3.98
C GLY A 174 -6.65 -28.25 3.55
N THR A 175 -5.80 -27.85 2.59
CA THR A 175 -4.56 -28.58 2.33
C THR A 175 -3.46 -28.11 3.27
N LEU A 176 -2.61 -29.05 3.69
CA LEU A 176 -1.49 -28.76 4.58
C LEU A 176 -0.58 -27.63 4.04
N VAL A 177 -0.41 -27.55 2.73
CA VAL A 177 0.40 -26.51 2.08
C VAL A 177 -0.27 -25.13 2.18
N PHE A 178 -1.59 -25.05 1.99
CA PHE A 178 -2.34 -23.81 2.14
C PHE A 178 -2.25 -23.29 3.58
N ASP A 179 -2.58 -24.14 4.55
CA ASP A 179 -2.57 -23.80 5.97
C ASP A 179 -1.16 -23.40 6.45
N PHE A 180 -0.13 -24.06 5.92
CA PHE A 180 1.27 -23.73 6.20
C PHE A 180 1.63 -22.33 5.69
N ILE A 181 1.29 -21.99 4.44
CA ILE A 181 1.57 -20.66 3.85
C ILE A 181 0.78 -19.57 4.59
N GLU A 182 -0.49 -19.84 4.94
CA GLU A 182 -1.31 -18.91 5.71
C GLU A 182 -0.69 -18.62 7.09
N LYS A 183 -0.24 -19.65 7.81
CA LYS A 183 0.45 -19.50 9.09
C LYS A 183 1.77 -18.76 8.96
N ILE A 184 2.56 -19.04 7.92
CA ILE A 184 3.79 -18.28 7.62
C ILE A 184 3.46 -16.81 7.38
N SER A 185 2.40 -16.50 6.63
CA SER A 185 1.95 -15.13 6.41
C SER A 185 1.72 -14.39 7.73
N HIS A 186 1.01 -15.00 8.69
CA HIS A 186 0.81 -14.42 10.01
C HIS A 186 2.13 -14.16 10.78
N VAL A 187 3.07 -15.10 10.71
CA VAL A 187 4.40 -14.94 11.34
C VAL A 187 5.15 -13.76 10.70
N LEU A 188 5.12 -13.66 9.35
CA LEU A 188 5.76 -12.56 8.64
C LEU A 188 5.14 -11.20 9.01
N PHE A 189 3.81 -11.12 9.14
CA PHE A 189 3.15 -9.89 9.62
C PHE A 189 3.52 -9.56 11.07
N ALA A 190 3.68 -10.57 11.92
CA ALA A 190 4.17 -10.34 13.29
C ALA A 190 5.61 -9.75 13.28
N ILE A 191 6.49 -10.24 12.40
CA ILE A 191 7.84 -9.67 12.22
C ILE A 191 7.74 -8.22 11.72
N VAL A 192 6.86 -7.89 10.76
CA VAL A 192 6.60 -6.49 10.37
C VAL A 192 6.21 -5.66 11.58
N GLY A 193 5.32 -6.18 12.44
CA GLY A 193 4.92 -5.50 13.67
C GLY A 193 6.11 -5.19 14.61
N VAL A 194 7.08 -6.10 14.68
CA VAL A 194 8.32 -5.88 15.45
C VAL A 194 9.19 -4.81 14.79
N ILE A 195 9.42 -4.92 13.47
CA ILE A 195 10.20 -3.93 12.71
C ILE A 195 9.55 -2.53 12.80
N MET A 196 8.23 -2.44 12.76
CA MET A 196 7.50 -1.18 12.84
C MET A 196 7.69 -0.45 14.18
N LYS A 197 8.06 -1.14 15.26
CA LYS A 197 8.46 -0.48 16.52
C LYS A 197 9.73 0.35 16.37
N LEU A 198 10.56 0.04 15.37
CA LEU A 198 11.76 0.81 15.05
C LEU A 198 11.47 1.99 14.09
N ALA A 199 10.25 2.11 13.57
CA ALA A 199 9.88 3.20 12.66
C ALA A 199 10.14 4.61 13.23
N PRO A 200 9.92 4.91 14.55
CA PRO A 200 10.32 6.20 15.12
C PRO A 200 11.81 6.47 14.98
N ILE A 201 12.66 5.47 15.20
CA ILE A 201 14.14 5.60 15.07
C ILE A 201 14.51 5.86 13.60
N GLY A 202 13.91 5.11 12.67
CA GLY A 202 14.12 5.32 11.24
C GLY A 202 13.68 6.71 10.77
N ALA A 203 12.51 7.16 11.21
CA ALA A 203 11.96 8.48 10.88
C ALA A 203 12.81 9.63 11.48
N PHE A 204 13.26 9.49 12.74
CA PHE A 204 14.21 10.40 13.36
C PHE A 204 15.47 10.54 12.52
N GLY A 205 16.13 9.41 12.21
CA GLY A 205 17.39 9.40 11.47
C GLY A 205 17.27 9.99 10.06
N ALA A 206 16.19 9.66 9.35
CA ALA A 206 15.93 10.18 8.02
C ALA A 206 15.65 11.69 8.03
N MET A 207 14.85 12.16 9.00
CA MET A 207 14.50 13.58 9.10
C MET A 207 15.68 14.42 9.59
N ALA A 208 16.44 13.94 10.58
CA ALA A 208 17.66 14.60 11.05
C ALA A 208 18.68 14.74 9.90
N PHE A 209 18.87 13.68 9.12
CA PHE A 209 19.75 13.73 7.94
C PHE A 209 19.25 14.74 6.91
N THR A 210 17.93 14.69 6.58
CA THR A 210 17.35 15.57 5.55
C THR A 210 17.50 17.04 5.92
N ILE A 211 17.18 17.41 7.17
CA ILE A 211 17.28 18.78 7.62
C ILE A 211 18.75 19.20 7.79
N GLY A 212 19.61 18.34 8.34
CA GLY A 212 21.04 18.62 8.50
C GLY A 212 21.73 18.87 7.16
N LYS A 213 21.37 18.10 6.13
CA LYS A 213 22.01 18.21 4.81
C LYS A 213 21.38 19.29 3.91
N TYR A 214 20.05 19.41 3.91
CA TYR A 214 19.34 20.25 2.94
C TYR A 214 18.69 21.50 3.55
N GLY A 215 18.68 21.61 4.89
CA GLY A 215 18.10 22.75 5.62
C GLY A 215 16.57 22.68 5.76
N VAL A 216 16.02 23.67 6.48
CA VAL A 216 14.58 23.75 6.82
C VAL A 216 13.70 24.02 5.60
N GLY A 217 14.24 24.65 4.57
CA GLY A 217 13.53 24.88 3.31
C GLY A 217 13.06 23.59 2.63
N SER A 218 13.83 22.50 2.78
CA SER A 218 13.45 21.18 2.27
C SER A 218 12.25 20.59 3.02
N LEU A 219 12.13 20.87 4.33
CA LEU A 219 10.95 20.45 5.11
C LEU A 219 9.67 21.14 4.65
N LEU A 220 9.75 22.41 4.30
CA LEU A 220 8.60 23.14 3.75
C LEU A 220 8.14 22.51 2.43
N SER A 221 9.07 22.14 1.55
CA SER A 221 8.76 21.45 0.29
C SER A 221 8.23 20.02 0.54
N LEU A 222 8.73 19.29 1.55
CA LEU A 222 8.16 18.01 1.95
C LEU A 222 6.76 18.15 2.55
N GLY A 223 6.50 19.20 3.33
CA GLY A 223 5.18 19.54 3.83
C GLY A 223 4.21 19.88 2.69
N LYS A 224 4.69 20.56 1.66
CA LYS A 224 3.94 20.84 0.43
C LYS A 224 3.61 19.53 -0.32
N LEU A 225 4.56 18.59 -0.43
CA LEU A 225 4.30 17.26 -0.99
C LEU A 225 3.23 16.52 -0.20
N MET A 226 3.38 16.44 1.12
CA MET A 226 2.40 15.78 2.00
C MET A 226 1.01 16.37 1.85
N GLY A 227 0.89 17.70 1.99
CA GLY A 227 -0.39 18.40 1.85
C GLY A 227 -1.03 18.16 0.50
N THR A 228 -0.24 18.23 -0.58
CA THR A 228 -0.70 17.94 -1.94
C THR A 228 -1.16 16.49 -2.06
N PHE A 229 -0.43 15.54 -1.49
CA PHE A 229 -0.77 14.12 -1.51
C PHE A 229 -2.08 13.84 -0.76
N TYR A 230 -2.24 14.36 0.45
CA TYR A 230 -3.47 14.20 1.23
C TYR A 230 -4.68 14.81 0.52
N LEU A 231 -4.50 15.99 -0.06
CA LEU A 231 -5.54 16.63 -0.87
C LEU A 231 -5.90 15.77 -2.09
N THR A 232 -4.90 15.20 -2.76
CA THR A 232 -5.10 14.32 -3.92
C THR A 232 -5.87 13.06 -3.54
N CYS A 233 -5.53 12.42 -2.42
CA CYS A 233 -6.27 11.27 -1.89
C CYS A 233 -7.72 11.64 -1.57
N LEU A 234 -7.95 12.78 -0.94
CA LEU A 234 -9.29 13.28 -0.62
C LEU A 234 -10.11 13.55 -1.89
N VAL A 235 -9.53 14.23 -2.87
CA VAL A 235 -10.16 14.49 -4.18
C VAL A 235 -10.48 13.15 -4.87
N PHE A 236 -9.57 12.20 -4.89
CA PHE A 236 -9.78 10.88 -5.47
C PHE A 236 -10.95 10.15 -4.80
N ILE A 237 -10.98 10.11 -3.46
CA ILE A 237 -12.05 9.45 -2.70
C ILE A 237 -13.41 10.12 -2.97
N LEU A 238 -13.47 11.47 -2.91
CA LEU A 238 -14.74 12.17 -3.02
C LEU A 238 -15.23 12.32 -4.46
N ALA A 239 -14.33 12.62 -5.41
CA ALA A 239 -14.71 12.82 -6.80
C ALA A 239 -14.75 11.50 -7.57
N VAL A 240 -13.66 10.72 -7.59
CA VAL A 240 -13.57 9.51 -8.42
C VAL A 240 -14.37 8.37 -7.79
N LEU A 241 -14.02 7.95 -6.57
CA LEU A 241 -14.75 6.87 -5.89
C LEU A 241 -16.17 7.30 -5.54
N GLY A 242 -16.40 8.58 -5.23
CA GLY A 242 -17.73 9.15 -4.99
C GLY A 242 -18.63 9.09 -6.22
N LEU A 243 -18.10 9.40 -7.41
CA LEU A 243 -18.82 9.26 -8.67
C LEU A 243 -19.14 7.80 -8.97
N ILE A 244 -18.15 6.90 -8.82
CA ILE A 244 -18.33 5.46 -9.01
C ILE A 244 -19.42 4.94 -8.06
N ALA A 245 -19.36 5.27 -6.78
CA ALA A 245 -20.37 4.87 -5.80
C ALA A 245 -21.78 5.36 -6.18
N ARG A 246 -21.90 6.64 -6.57
CA ARG A 246 -23.16 7.23 -7.00
C ARG A 246 -23.76 6.54 -8.22
N LEU A 247 -22.95 6.23 -9.23
CA LEU A 247 -23.38 5.50 -10.44
C LEU A 247 -23.85 4.07 -10.09
N HIS A 248 -23.33 3.50 -9.00
CA HIS A 248 -23.75 2.16 -8.52
C HIS A 248 -24.84 2.21 -7.46
N GLY A 249 -25.35 3.40 -7.12
CA GLY A 249 -26.56 3.58 -6.31
C GLY A 249 -26.29 3.67 -4.81
N PHE A 250 -25.08 4.05 -4.37
CA PHE A 250 -24.79 4.29 -2.95
C PHE A 250 -23.97 5.58 -2.72
N SER A 251 -23.96 6.05 -1.47
CA SER A 251 -23.22 7.26 -1.09
C SER A 251 -21.87 6.87 -0.52
N ILE A 252 -20.80 7.46 -1.06
CA ILE A 252 -19.43 7.27 -0.54
C ILE A 252 -19.29 7.72 0.92
N LEU A 253 -19.98 8.81 1.32
CA LEU A 253 -19.91 9.31 2.69
C LEU A 253 -20.60 8.36 3.67
N LYS A 254 -21.75 7.76 3.30
CA LYS A 254 -22.42 6.73 4.10
C LYS A 254 -21.57 5.48 4.21
N PHE A 255 -20.92 5.10 3.11
CA PHE A 255 -20.00 3.97 3.08
C PHE A 255 -18.79 4.20 4.00
N ILE A 256 -18.14 5.38 3.94
CA ILE A 256 -17.04 5.77 4.85
C ILE A 256 -17.51 5.74 6.30
N SER A 257 -18.71 6.25 6.59
CA SER A 257 -19.27 6.18 7.94
C SER A 257 -19.52 4.75 8.41
N TYR A 258 -19.90 3.85 7.50
CA TYR A 258 -20.12 2.43 7.79
C TYR A 258 -18.82 1.69 8.17
N ILE A 259 -17.72 2.02 7.52
CA ILE A 259 -16.40 1.39 7.78
C ILE A 259 -15.48 2.25 8.66
N LYS A 260 -16.01 3.21 9.41
CA LYS A 260 -15.21 4.18 10.19
C LYS A 260 -14.29 3.52 11.23
N GLU A 261 -14.70 2.40 11.82
CA GLU A 261 -13.91 1.68 12.81
C GLU A 261 -12.68 1.04 12.18
N GLU A 262 -12.86 0.42 11.01
CA GLU A 262 -11.78 -0.14 10.20
C GLU A 262 -10.81 0.96 9.76
N LEU A 263 -11.32 2.13 9.37
CA LEU A 263 -10.49 3.29 9.02
C LEU A 263 -9.64 3.76 10.21
N LEU A 264 -10.20 3.78 11.43
CA LEU A 264 -9.44 4.15 12.64
C LEU A 264 -8.33 3.14 12.97
N ILE A 265 -8.60 1.84 12.79
CA ILE A 265 -7.57 0.79 12.98
C ILE A 265 -6.46 0.97 11.94
N VAL A 266 -6.81 1.20 10.67
CA VAL A 266 -5.83 1.43 9.59
C VAL A 266 -5.03 2.71 9.84
N LEU A 267 -5.65 3.78 10.31
CA LEU A 267 -4.96 5.00 10.70
C LEU A 267 -3.89 4.73 11.78
N GLY A 268 -4.22 3.91 12.77
CA GLY A 268 -3.28 3.56 13.85
C GLY A 268 -2.17 2.60 13.42
N THR A 269 -2.45 1.67 12.51
CA THR A 269 -1.50 0.64 12.05
C THR A 269 -0.76 1.03 10.79
N SER A 270 -1.30 1.94 9.97
CA SER A 270 -0.89 2.29 8.61
C SER A 270 -0.82 1.09 7.67
N SER A 271 -1.65 0.08 7.95
CA SER A 271 -1.76 -1.13 7.12
C SER A 271 -3.23 -1.47 6.93
N SER A 272 -3.70 -1.44 5.70
CA SER A 272 -5.06 -1.86 5.37
C SER A 272 -5.28 -3.35 5.60
N GLU A 273 -4.22 -4.16 5.57
CA GLU A 273 -4.31 -5.61 5.81
C GLU A 273 -4.68 -5.96 7.26
N SER A 274 -4.39 -5.06 8.22
CA SER A 274 -4.76 -5.27 9.62
C SER A 274 -6.26 -5.43 9.87
N VAL A 275 -7.09 -4.95 8.92
CA VAL A 275 -8.56 -5.02 9.01
C VAL A 275 -9.18 -5.94 7.95
N LEU A 276 -8.37 -6.70 7.21
CA LEU A 276 -8.85 -7.54 6.12
C LEU A 276 -10.02 -8.45 6.52
N PRO A 277 -9.96 -9.25 7.61
CA PRO A 277 -11.08 -10.11 8.01
C PRO A 277 -12.34 -9.30 8.38
N ARG A 278 -12.18 -8.17 9.08
CA ARG A 278 -13.29 -7.28 9.45
C ARG A 278 -13.93 -6.67 8.22
N MET A 279 -13.11 -6.23 7.25
CA MET A 279 -13.62 -5.67 6.00
C MET A 279 -14.41 -6.71 5.20
N MET A 280 -13.96 -7.97 5.16
CA MET A 280 -14.73 -9.05 4.54
C MET A 280 -16.10 -9.22 5.21
N ALA A 281 -16.15 -9.34 6.53
CA ALA A 281 -17.40 -9.45 7.28
C ALA A 281 -18.32 -8.24 7.05
N LYS A 282 -17.78 -7.02 7.01
CA LYS A 282 -18.53 -5.78 6.71
C LYS A 282 -19.14 -5.83 5.30
N MET A 283 -18.41 -6.29 4.29
CA MET A 283 -18.92 -6.38 2.92
C MET A 283 -20.01 -7.46 2.78
N GLU A 284 -19.85 -8.60 3.46
CA GLU A 284 -20.90 -9.64 3.51
C GLU A 284 -22.17 -9.10 4.20
N ASN A 285 -22.02 -8.42 5.33
CA ASN A 285 -23.15 -7.78 6.02
C ASN A 285 -23.83 -6.70 5.17
N LEU A 286 -23.06 -5.97 4.36
CA LEU A 286 -23.58 -4.98 3.41
C LEU A 286 -24.44 -5.61 2.30
N GLY A 287 -24.41 -6.93 2.14
CA GLY A 287 -25.22 -7.65 1.17
C GLY A 287 -24.46 -8.16 -0.05
N VAL A 288 -23.12 -8.10 -0.05
CA VAL A 288 -22.31 -8.74 -1.09
C VAL A 288 -22.15 -10.23 -0.76
N LYS A 289 -22.32 -11.10 -1.76
CA LYS A 289 -22.16 -12.55 -1.54
C LYS A 289 -20.74 -12.89 -1.11
N LYS A 290 -20.61 -13.90 -0.23
CA LYS A 290 -19.34 -14.37 0.34
C LYS A 290 -18.32 -14.77 -0.74
N SER A 291 -18.77 -15.37 -1.85
CA SER A 291 -17.91 -15.71 -3.00
C SER A 291 -17.22 -14.50 -3.61
N THR A 292 -17.96 -13.40 -3.82
CA THR A 292 -17.41 -12.15 -4.36
C THR A 292 -16.50 -11.46 -3.35
N VAL A 293 -16.91 -11.39 -2.08
CA VAL A 293 -16.09 -10.79 -1.01
C VAL A 293 -14.76 -11.52 -0.89
N GLY A 294 -14.80 -12.87 -0.81
CA GLY A 294 -13.62 -13.71 -0.67
C GLY A 294 -12.63 -13.62 -1.85
N LEU A 295 -13.12 -13.20 -3.03
CA LEU A 295 -12.27 -12.98 -4.20
C LEU A 295 -11.76 -11.53 -4.26
N VAL A 296 -12.68 -10.56 -4.22
CA VAL A 296 -12.35 -9.16 -4.53
C VAL A 296 -11.52 -8.52 -3.44
N ILE A 297 -11.86 -8.73 -2.16
CA ILE A 297 -11.13 -8.12 -1.06
C ILE A 297 -9.66 -8.58 -1.03
N PRO A 298 -9.33 -9.87 -0.91
CA PRO A 298 -7.93 -10.30 -0.83
C PRO A 298 -7.12 -9.93 -2.09
N THR A 299 -7.74 -10.08 -3.27
CA THR A 299 -7.08 -9.72 -4.54
C THR A 299 -6.84 -8.21 -4.64
N GLY A 300 -7.81 -7.40 -4.20
CA GLY A 300 -7.72 -5.95 -4.19
C GLY A 300 -6.59 -5.41 -3.33
N TYR A 301 -6.24 -6.09 -2.24
CA TYR A 301 -5.10 -5.70 -1.39
C TYR A 301 -3.73 -5.81 -2.10
N SER A 302 -3.67 -6.48 -3.23
CA SER A 302 -2.46 -6.56 -4.07
C SER A 302 -2.62 -5.80 -5.39
N PHE A 303 -3.84 -5.76 -5.96
CA PHE A 303 -4.06 -5.25 -7.31
C PHE A 303 -4.81 -3.91 -7.38
N ASN A 304 -5.52 -3.50 -6.32
CA ASN A 304 -6.29 -2.24 -6.26
C ASN A 304 -5.74 -1.31 -5.17
N LEU A 305 -4.54 -0.83 -5.35
CA LEU A 305 -3.84 0.03 -4.40
C LEU A 305 -3.89 1.49 -4.87
N ASP A 306 -5.09 2.09 -4.89
CA ASP A 306 -5.34 3.41 -5.44
C ASP A 306 -4.50 4.50 -4.79
N GLY A 307 -4.45 4.56 -3.46
CA GLY A 307 -3.63 5.50 -2.72
C GLY A 307 -2.13 5.28 -2.94
N THR A 308 -1.70 4.02 -3.13
CA THR A 308 -0.31 3.71 -3.48
C THR A 308 0.00 4.16 -4.91
N SER A 309 -0.93 4.00 -5.85
CA SER A 309 -0.79 4.48 -7.22
C SER A 309 -0.61 6.00 -7.27
N ILE A 310 -1.45 6.77 -6.57
CA ILE A 310 -1.30 8.23 -6.40
C ILE A 310 0.08 8.56 -5.83
N TYR A 311 0.49 7.87 -4.77
CA TYR A 311 1.78 8.08 -4.13
C TYR A 311 2.96 7.85 -5.08
N LEU A 312 2.96 6.73 -5.81
CA LEU A 312 4.06 6.36 -6.69
C LEU A 312 4.31 7.43 -7.76
N THR A 313 3.23 7.92 -8.39
CA THR A 313 3.32 8.99 -9.40
C THR A 313 3.80 10.30 -8.79
N MET A 314 3.17 10.73 -7.68
CA MET A 314 3.50 12.01 -7.05
C MET A 314 4.91 12.02 -6.49
N ALA A 315 5.36 10.93 -5.88
CA ALA A 315 6.71 10.82 -5.32
C ALA A 315 7.78 10.80 -6.42
N ALA A 316 7.55 10.08 -7.53
CA ALA A 316 8.50 10.05 -8.64
C ALA A 316 8.67 11.42 -9.29
N VAL A 317 7.57 12.12 -9.59
CA VAL A 317 7.62 13.46 -10.18
C VAL A 317 8.15 14.49 -9.19
N PHE A 318 7.81 14.40 -7.90
CA PHE A 318 8.39 15.24 -6.86
C PHE A 318 9.93 15.12 -6.81
N ILE A 319 10.46 13.89 -6.86
CA ILE A 319 11.92 13.69 -6.88
C ILE A 319 12.53 14.34 -8.13
N ALA A 320 11.89 14.16 -9.30
CA ALA A 320 12.35 14.79 -10.52
C ALA A 320 12.38 16.33 -10.41
N GLN A 321 11.32 16.94 -9.85
CA GLN A 321 11.26 18.39 -9.60
C GLN A 321 12.33 18.83 -8.60
N ALA A 322 12.48 18.10 -7.47
CA ALA A 322 13.41 18.46 -6.41
C ALA A 322 14.88 18.37 -6.83
N THR A 323 15.18 17.49 -7.80
CA THR A 323 16.55 17.28 -8.32
C THR A 323 16.82 17.99 -9.66
N ASN A 324 15.93 18.90 -10.07
CA ASN A 324 16.03 19.58 -11.36
C ASN A 324 16.22 18.63 -12.56
N THR A 325 15.54 17.50 -12.54
CA THR A 325 15.52 16.52 -13.63
C THR A 325 14.20 16.66 -14.41
N PRO A 326 14.09 17.58 -15.37
CA PRO A 326 12.83 17.85 -16.06
C PRO A 326 12.39 16.62 -16.86
N MET A 327 11.13 16.24 -16.70
CA MET A 327 10.54 15.13 -17.44
C MET A 327 9.62 15.65 -18.54
N THR A 328 9.89 15.27 -19.79
CA THR A 328 8.96 15.51 -20.90
C THR A 328 7.65 14.74 -20.69
N LEU A 329 6.57 15.16 -21.34
CA LEU A 329 5.29 14.46 -21.27
C LEU A 329 5.43 12.99 -21.66
N THR A 330 6.21 12.68 -22.70
CA THR A 330 6.46 11.29 -23.13
C THR A 330 7.13 10.48 -22.01
N GLN A 331 8.10 11.05 -21.31
CA GLN A 331 8.77 10.39 -20.19
C GLN A 331 7.82 10.16 -19.00
N GLN A 332 6.95 11.13 -18.71
CA GLN A 332 5.92 11.00 -17.68
C GLN A 332 4.91 9.90 -18.03
N LEU A 333 4.48 9.81 -19.29
CA LEU A 333 3.60 8.74 -19.76
C LEU A 333 4.29 7.37 -19.72
N THR A 334 5.57 7.30 -20.05
CA THR A 334 6.37 6.08 -19.90
C THR A 334 6.46 5.68 -18.42
N LEU A 335 6.71 6.64 -17.52
CA LEU A 335 6.67 6.40 -16.08
C LEU A 335 5.32 5.84 -15.62
N LEU A 336 4.20 6.42 -16.09
CA LEU A 336 2.86 5.90 -15.77
C LEU A 336 2.68 4.46 -16.24
N ALA A 337 3.10 4.14 -17.46
CA ALA A 337 2.99 2.79 -18.01
C ALA A 337 3.79 1.77 -17.18
N VAL A 338 5.00 2.14 -16.75
CA VAL A 338 5.82 1.31 -15.86
C VAL A 338 5.18 1.19 -14.47
N LEU A 339 4.69 2.30 -13.91
CA LEU A 339 4.01 2.31 -12.61
C LEU A 339 2.74 1.47 -12.61
N LEU A 340 2.00 1.44 -13.72
CA LEU A 340 0.80 0.62 -13.84
C LEU A 340 1.11 -0.87 -13.65
N LEU A 341 2.25 -1.31 -14.15
CA LEU A 341 2.73 -2.69 -13.99
C LEU A 341 3.36 -2.91 -12.61
N THR A 342 4.26 -2.04 -12.20
CA THR A 342 5.03 -2.21 -10.94
C THR A 342 4.19 -1.99 -9.69
N SER A 343 3.14 -1.14 -9.75
CA SER A 343 2.24 -0.92 -8.62
C SER A 343 1.55 -2.19 -8.13
N LYS A 344 1.37 -3.18 -9.00
CA LYS A 344 0.78 -4.50 -8.66
C LYS A 344 1.70 -5.34 -7.75
N GLY A 345 2.99 -5.02 -7.70
CA GLY A 345 3.95 -5.63 -6.76
C GLY A 345 3.96 -4.98 -5.36
N ALA A 346 3.17 -3.93 -5.13
CA ALA A 346 3.02 -3.37 -3.81
C ALA A 346 2.11 -4.25 -2.94
N ALA A 347 2.36 -4.25 -1.63
CA ALA A 347 1.47 -4.86 -0.65
C ALA A 347 0.80 -3.76 0.20
N GLY A 348 -0.32 -4.07 0.84
CA GLY A 348 -1.05 -3.14 1.72
C GLY A 348 -0.34 -2.85 3.06
N VAL A 349 0.97 -2.98 3.11
CA VAL A 349 1.81 -2.78 4.30
C VAL A 349 2.68 -1.54 4.19
N THR A 350 3.02 -0.97 5.33
CA THR A 350 3.90 0.20 5.43
C THR A 350 5.26 -0.07 4.78
N GLY A 351 5.72 0.86 3.95
CA GLY A 351 7.03 0.79 3.29
C GLY A 351 7.02 0.04 1.95
N SER A 352 6.00 -0.77 1.63
CA SER A 352 5.95 -1.49 0.36
C SER A 352 5.92 -0.55 -0.85
N GLY A 353 5.12 0.52 -0.79
CA GLY A 353 5.07 1.53 -1.85
C GLY A 353 6.41 2.23 -2.08
N PHE A 354 7.18 2.48 -1.02
CA PHE A 354 8.51 3.07 -1.12
C PHE A 354 9.49 2.18 -1.90
N ILE A 355 9.39 0.86 -1.71
CA ILE A 355 10.26 -0.11 -2.40
C ILE A 355 9.86 -0.25 -3.88
N VAL A 356 8.55 -0.32 -4.14
CA VAL A 356 8.04 -0.31 -5.52
C VAL A 356 8.49 0.95 -6.25
N LEU A 357 8.46 2.10 -5.58
CA LEU A 357 8.98 3.34 -6.13
C LEU A 357 10.47 3.23 -6.44
N ALA A 358 11.28 2.69 -5.51
CA ALA A 358 12.71 2.49 -5.74
C ALA A 358 12.99 1.59 -6.95
N ALA A 359 12.28 0.47 -7.06
CA ALA A 359 12.39 -0.44 -8.20
C ALA A 359 11.97 0.24 -9.51
N THR A 360 10.87 1.01 -9.49
CA THR A 360 10.39 1.72 -10.68
C THR A 360 11.37 2.80 -11.14
N LEU A 361 11.89 3.62 -10.21
CA LEU A 361 12.87 4.65 -10.56
C LEU A 361 14.15 4.04 -11.13
N SER A 362 14.58 2.89 -10.59
CA SER A 362 15.72 2.14 -11.13
C SER A 362 15.47 1.61 -12.54
N ALA A 363 14.26 1.12 -12.82
CA ALA A 363 13.88 0.59 -14.13
C ALA A 363 13.74 1.68 -15.19
N VAL A 364 13.16 2.82 -14.82
CA VAL A 364 12.96 3.97 -15.74
C VAL A 364 14.27 4.72 -15.98
N GLY A 365 15.18 4.76 -15.00
CA GLY A 365 16.52 5.30 -15.13
C GLY A 365 16.65 6.82 -15.31
N GLN A 366 15.53 7.55 -15.39
CA GLN A 366 15.49 9.00 -15.69
C GLN A 366 15.52 9.86 -14.43
N VAL A 367 14.97 9.33 -13.32
CA VAL A 367 14.89 10.04 -12.05
C VAL A 367 15.88 9.44 -11.06
N PRO A 368 16.69 10.24 -10.37
CA PRO A 368 17.73 9.72 -9.49
C PRO A 368 17.12 8.98 -8.29
N VAL A 369 17.39 7.69 -8.18
CA VAL A 369 16.93 6.83 -7.07
C VAL A 369 17.39 7.34 -5.70
N ALA A 370 18.54 8.04 -5.67
CA ALA A 370 19.05 8.72 -4.48
C ALA A 370 18.03 9.69 -3.87
N GLY A 371 17.16 10.30 -4.70
CA GLY A 371 16.09 11.20 -4.26
C GLY A 371 15.06 10.57 -3.32
N LEU A 372 14.99 9.24 -3.24
CA LEU A 372 14.18 8.54 -2.24
C LEU A 372 14.53 8.93 -0.80
N ALA A 373 15.79 9.31 -0.55
CA ALA A 373 16.21 9.77 0.77
C ALA A 373 15.43 11.02 1.23
N LEU A 374 14.96 11.85 0.28
CA LEU A 374 14.19 13.06 0.56
C LEU A 374 12.82 12.75 1.15
N ILE A 375 12.16 11.73 0.66
CA ILE A 375 10.78 11.39 1.05
C ILE A 375 10.69 10.40 2.19
N LEU A 376 11.82 9.79 2.60
CA LEU A 376 11.84 8.75 3.63
C LEU A 376 11.21 9.21 4.97
N GLY A 377 11.50 10.44 5.38
CA GLY A 377 10.97 10.99 6.64
C GLY A 377 9.45 11.19 6.63
N VAL A 378 8.85 11.45 5.47
CA VAL A 378 7.40 11.69 5.33
C VAL A 378 6.64 10.46 4.84
N ASP A 379 7.33 9.42 4.34
CA ASP A 379 6.70 8.21 3.80
C ASP A 379 5.77 7.54 4.82
N ARG A 380 6.10 7.59 6.10
CA ARG A 380 5.25 7.04 7.16
C ARG A 380 3.86 7.66 7.17
N PHE A 381 3.76 8.98 7.08
CA PHE A 381 2.47 9.69 7.06
C PHE A 381 1.75 9.48 5.74
N MET A 382 2.50 9.53 4.63
CA MET A 382 1.93 9.22 3.32
C MET A 382 1.41 7.77 3.27
N SER A 383 2.01 6.84 4.03
CA SER A 383 1.54 5.47 4.16
C SER A 383 0.16 5.36 4.79
N GLU A 384 -0.17 6.21 5.76
CA GLU A 384 -1.50 6.24 6.37
C GLU A 384 -2.59 6.63 5.36
N ALA A 385 -2.39 7.73 4.64
CA ALA A 385 -3.34 8.17 3.63
C ALA A 385 -3.45 7.15 2.47
N ARG A 386 -2.33 6.51 2.08
CA ARG A 386 -2.35 5.38 1.13
C ARG A 386 -3.24 4.25 1.61
N ALA A 387 -3.03 3.80 2.84
CA ALA A 387 -3.76 2.67 3.42
C ALA A 387 -5.27 2.97 3.56
N LEU A 388 -5.64 4.19 3.98
CA LEU A 388 -7.03 4.63 4.06
C LEU A 388 -7.69 4.66 2.68
N THR A 389 -7.01 5.24 1.68
CA THR A 389 -7.50 5.33 0.30
C THR A 389 -7.67 3.93 -0.30
N ASN A 390 -6.69 3.04 -0.10
CA ASN A 390 -6.73 1.66 -0.56
C ASN A 390 -7.90 0.89 0.06
N LEU A 391 -8.14 1.04 1.38
CA LEU A 391 -9.24 0.37 2.07
C LEU A 391 -10.60 0.81 1.52
N ILE A 392 -10.81 2.12 1.35
CA ILE A 392 -12.05 2.67 0.80
C ILE A 392 -12.24 2.19 -0.64
N GLY A 393 -11.19 2.25 -1.47
CA GLY A 393 -11.20 1.80 -2.86
C GLY A 393 -11.55 0.32 -3.00
N ASN A 394 -10.96 -0.54 -2.16
CA ASN A 394 -11.26 -1.98 -2.14
C ASN A 394 -12.69 -2.29 -1.72
N GLY A 395 -13.24 -1.55 -0.75
CA GLY A 395 -14.63 -1.67 -0.37
C GLY A 395 -15.58 -1.25 -1.50
N VAL A 396 -15.32 -0.12 -2.15
CA VAL A 396 -16.09 0.34 -3.32
C VAL A 396 -16.00 -0.68 -4.46
N ALA A 397 -14.81 -1.20 -4.76
CA ALA A 397 -14.60 -2.24 -5.76
C ALA A 397 -15.47 -3.48 -5.50
N THR A 398 -15.53 -3.92 -4.24
CA THR A 398 -16.30 -5.10 -3.82
C THR A 398 -17.79 -4.91 -4.10
N VAL A 399 -18.34 -3.75 -3.77
CA VAL A 399 -19.76 -3.40 -4.04
C VAL A 399 -20.01 -3.34 -5.55
N VAL A 400 -19.14 -2.70 -6.31
CA VAL A 400 -19.28 -2.53 -7.77
C VAL A 400 -19.22 -3.87 -8.49
N VAL A 401 -18.20 -4.68 -8.19
CA VAL A 401 -18.04 -6.01 -8.79
C VAL A 401 -19.20 -6.93 -8.38
N GLY A 402 -19.63 -6.89 -7.12
CA GLY A 402 -20.81 -7.60 -6.65
C GLY A 402 -22.06 -7.24 -7.45
N LYS A 403 -22.25 -5.96 -7.74
CA LYS A 403 -23.37 -5.48 -8.59
C LYS A 403 -23.25 -5.96 -10.03
N TRP A 404 -22.06 -5.88 -10.65
CA TRP A 404 -21.84 -6.35 -12.03
C TRP A 404 -22.05 -7.87 -12.19
N CYS A 405 -21.75 -8.62 -11.13
CA CYS A 405 -21.95 -10.08 -11.11
C CYS A 405 -23.39 -10.51 -10.75
N GLY A 406 -24.25 -9.58 -10.33
CA GLY A 406 -25.59 -9.89 -9.79
C GLY A 406 -25.50 -10.57 -8.40
N GLU A 407 -24.44 -10.31 -7.65
CA GLU A 407 -24.15 -10.90 -6.34
C GLU A 407 -24.19 -9.87 -5.20
N LEU A 408 -24.99 -8.78 -5.39
CA LEU A 408 -25.24 -7.75 -4.40
C LEU A 408 -26.75 -7.67 -4.10
N ASP A 409 -27.12 -7.79 -2.84
CA ASP A 409 -28.45 -7.42 -2.35
C ASP A 409 -28.53 -5.90 -2.14
N THR A 410 -29.03 -5.21 -3.16
CA THR A 410 -29.12 -3.75 -3.17
C THR A 410 -30.05 -3.21 -2.09
N ALA A 411 -31.15 -3.94 -1.77
CA ALA A 411 -32.09 -3.52 -0.74
C ALA A 411 -31.44 -3.58 0.65
N ARG A 412 -30.73 -4.66 0.94
CA ARG A 412 -29.95 -4.81 2.18
C ARG A 412 -28.87 -3.72 2.28
N MET A 413 -28.13 -3.48 1.20
CA MET A 413 -27.11 -2.43 1.17
C MET A 413 -27.68 -1.06 1.55
N GLN A 414 -28.84 -0.69 1.00
CA GLN A 414 -29.48 0.59 1.31
C GLN A 414 -29.90 0.68 2.79
N ARG A 415 -30.51 -0.37 3.34
CA ARG A 415 -30.89 -0.43 4.75
C ARG A 415 -29.70 -0.28 5.68
N VAL A 416 -28.63 -1.04 5.43
CA VAL A 416 -27.40 -1.00 6.23
C VAL A 416 -26.74 0.37 6.19
N LEU A 417 -26.60 0.97 4.99
CA LEU A 417 -25.99 2.29 4.84
C LEU A 417 -26.85 3.43 5.41
N ASN A 418 -28.15 3.21 5.57
CA ASN A 418 -29.07 4.16 6.21
C ASN A 418 -29.19 3.96 7.73
N ASN A 419 -28.46 3.01 8.32
CA ASN A 419 -28.60 2.58 9.73
C ASN A 419 -30.00 2.07 10.07
N GLU A 420 -30.74 1.56 9.10
CA GLU A 420 -32.00 0.87 9.30
C GLU A 420 -31.68 -0.59 9.67
N THR A 421 -31.34 -0.83 10.94
CA THR A 421 -30.98 -2.16 11.45
C THR A 421 -32.23 -3.03 11.55
N GLU A 422 -32.26 -4.15 10.85
CA GLU A 422 -33.14 -5.28 11.21
C GLU A 422 -32.55 -5.97 12.45
N ALA A 423 -33.41 -6.34 13.39
CA ALA A 423 -33.07 -6.95 14.67
C ALA A 423 -32.36 -8.32 14.55
N ASP A 424 -32.20 -8.87 13.35
CA ASP A 424 -31.62 -10.17 13.04
C ASP A 424 -30.24 -10.14 12.37
N ALA A 425 -29.60 -8.95 12.23
CA ALA A 425 -28.23 -8.90 11.74
C ALA A 425 -27.30 -9.46 12.83
N GLU A 426 -26.74 -10.65 12.59
CA GLU A 426 -25.66 -11.19 13.44
C GLU A 426 -24.59 -10.13 13.62
N ASP A 427 -24.40 -9.73 14.88
CA ASP A 427 -23.45 -8.70 15.27
C ASP A 427 -22.03 -9.11 14.79
N PRO A 428 -21.37 -8.28 13.94
CA PRO A 428 -20.03 -8.61 13.46
C PRO A 428 -19.01 -8.85 14.60
N GLU A 429 -19.23 -8.25 15.78
CA GLU A 429 -18.43 -8.52 16.97
C GLU A 429 -18.62 -9.97 17.47
N LYS A 430 -19.83 -10.53 17.38
CA LYS A 430 -20.07 -11.92 17.79
C LYS A 430 -19.43 -12.93 16.83
N ILE A 431 -19.33 -12.60 15.55
CA ILE A 431 -18.62 -13.44 14.56
C ILE A 431 -17.11 -13.41 14.84
N LEU A 432 -16.56 -12.25 15.19
CA LEU A 432 -15.14 -12.09 15.54
C LEU A 432 -14.82 -12.74 16.88
N ASP A 433 -15.67 -12.59 17.89
CA ASP A 433 -15.52 -13.28 19.18
C ASP A 433 -15.59 -14.81 19.03
N ALA A 434 -16.37 -15.31 18.09
CA ALA A 434 -16.40 -16.74 17.77
C ALA A 434 -15.10 -17.21 17.08
N VAL A 435 -14.48 -16.38 16.25
CA VAL A 435 -13.18 -16.65 15.61
C VAL A 435 -12.05 -16.56 16.65
N ASP A 436 -12.06 -15.54 17.49
CA ASP A 436 -11.06 -15.34 18.56
C ASP A 436 -11.25 -16.41 19.68
N GLY A 437 -12.48 -16.81 19.99
CA GLY A 437 -12.80 -17.88 20.92
C GLY A 437 -12.34 -19.26 20.43
N HIS A 438 -12.34 -19.50 19.11
CA HIS A 438 -11.80 -20.74 18.52
C HIS A 438 -10.27 -20.77 18.57
N MET A 439 -9.62 -19.60 18.50
CA MET A 439 -8.16 -19.49 18.65
C MET A 439 -7.70 -19.57 20.12
N ALA A 440 -8.56 -19.17 21.07
CA ALA A 440 -8.28 -19.29 22.50
C ALA A 440 -8.56 -20.69 23.07
N GLY A 441 -9.37 -21.50 22.38
CA GLY A 441 -9.75 -22.87 22.79
C GLY A 441 -8.77 -23.98 22.41
N THR A 442 -7.80 -23.70 21.55
CA THR A 442 -6.70 -24.63 21.21
C THR A 442 -5.50 -24.37 22.12
N LYS A 443 -5.70 -24.52 23.43
CA LYS A 443 -4.57 -24.82 24.35
C LYS A 443 -4.18 -26.26 24.14
N LEU A 444 -2.90 -26.48 23.85
CA LEU A 444 -2.16 -27.76 23.88
C LEU A 444 -2.54 -28.63 25.07
#